data_1bb7b1f30e75bd752f6b62bf5935556d
#
_entry.id   1bb7b1f30e75bd752f6b62bf5935556d
#
_cell.length_a   1.000
_cell.length_b   1.000
_cell.length_c   1.000
_cell.angle_alpha   90.00
_cell.angle_beta   90.00
_cell.angle_gamma   90.00
#
_symmetry.space_group_name_H-M   'P 1'
#
loop_
_entity.id
_entity.type
_entity.pdbx_description
1 polymer ?
#
loop_
_entity_poly.entity_id
_entity_poly.type
_entity_poly.pdbx_seq_one_letter_code
_entity_poly.pdbx_strand_id
1 'polypeptide(L)'
;LLQYAPITAKVIAGMPELGIVSRIGAGYDTVDTEACEKAGVWVANSPDYGVGEVATHALALALASIRNIVAYNRDIHAGTWYFQSSGTLPRPSTMTLGIVGLGRIGKRMAHIARNTFKRVVAYDPYLIDGDFPAYVERVHSLAELAREADVVSVHTPLTSETRGMLDARFFAAMKRGTYLVNTARGAIVNVPDLLMALDSGVIVNPITAS
;
A
#
# COMPACT_ATOMS: atom_id res chain seq x y z
N LEU A 1 24.02 9.80 -6.24
CA LEU A 1 22.61 10.13 -6.00
C LEU A 1 21.76 9.40 -7.00
N LEU A 2 20.68 8.70 -6.56
CA LEU A 2 19.79 7.96 -7.48
C LEU A 2 18.32 8.03 -7.03
N GLN A 3 17.41 7.80 -7.99
CA GLN A 3 15.97 7.69 -7.72
C GLN A 3 15.40 6.31 -8.14
N TYR A 4 15.64 5.87 -9.37
CA TYR A 4 15.08 4.63 -9.90
C TYR A 4 16.11 3.66 -10.46
N ALA A 5 17.34 4.14 -10.76
CA ALA A 5 18.36 3.29 -11.33
C ALA A 5 18.74 2.14 -10.40
N PRO A 6 18.83 0.88 -10.88
CA PRO A 6 19.25 -0.23 -10.05
C PRO A 6 20.76 -0.16 -9.77
N ILE A 7 21.14 -0.29 -8.51
CA ILE A 7 22.53 -0.45 -8.08
C ILE A 7 22.74 -1.93 -7.74
N THR A 8 23.26 -2.66 -8.70
CA THR A 8 23.53 -4.09 -8.60
C THR A 8 25.00 -4.35 -8.23
N ALA A 9 25.33 -5.57 -7.83
CA ALA A 9 26.72 -6.00 -7.60
C ALA A 9 27.63 -5.70 -8.80
N LYS A 10 27.12 -5.84 -10.04
CA LYS A 10 27.87 -5.53 -11.28
C LYS A 10 28.18 -4.04 -11.40
N VAL A 11 27.25 -3.16 -11.04
CA VAL A 11 27.45 -1.69 -11.04
C VAL A 11 28.50 -1.32 -10.02
N ILE A 12 28.40 -1.86 -8.80
CA ILE A 12 29.35 -1.60 -7.70
C ILE A 12 30.77 -2.05 -8.10
N ALA A 13 30.91 -3.24 -8.67
CA ALA A 13 32.20 -3.76 -9.10
C ALA A 13 32.85 -2.90 -10.22
N GLY A 14 32.06 -2.21 -11.04
CA GLY A 14 32.55 -1.28 -12.07
C GLY A 14 32.95 0.12 -11.54
N MET A 15 32.77 0.38 -10.23
CA MET A 15 32.97 1.69 -9.62
C MET A 15 33.87 1.58 -8.36
N PRO A 16 35.17 1.30 -8.49
CA PRO A 16 36.05 1.02 -7.35
C PRO A 16 36.18 2.17 -6.35
N GLU A 17 35.95 3.41 -6.78
CA GLU A 17 35.98 4.60 -5.93
C GLU A 17 34.62 4.94 -5.29
N LEU A 18 33.59 4.09 -5.45
CA LEU A 18 32.26 4.34 -4.91
C LEU A 18 32.29 4.18 -3.38
N GLY A 19 32.11 5.27 -2.64
CA GLY A 19 32.06 5.26 -1.18
C GLY A 19 30.65 5.27 -0.61
N ILE A 20 29.68 5.87 -1.34
CA ILE A 20 28.31 6.00 -0.86
C ILE A 20 27.30 6.00 -1.98
N VAL A 21 26.19 5.30 -1.76
CA VAL A 21 24.97 5.34 -2.59
C VAL A 21 23.90 6.10 -1.80
N SER A 22 23.44 7.25 -2.32
CA SER A 22 22.35 8.02 -1.70
C SER A 22 21.09 7.96 -2.56
N ARG A 23 20.01 7.40 -2.00
CA ARG A 23 18.72 7.25 -2.67
C ARG A 23 17.78 8.41 -2.29
N ILE A 24 17.25 9.11 -3.30
CA ILE A 24 16.24 10.16 -3.12
C ILE A 24 14.89 9.47 -2.95
N GLY A 25 14.50 9.24 -1.70
CA GLY A 25 13.24 8.62 -1.31
C GLY A 25 13.37 7.58 -0.20
N ALA A 26 12.24 7.11 0.33
CA ALA A 26 12.21 6.21 1.47
C ALA A 26 12.56 4.75 1.10
N GLY A 27 12.04 4.22 0.01
CA GLY A 27 12.33 2.85 -0.42
C GLY A 27 13.70 2.73 -1.09
N TYR A 28 14.41 1.66 -0.85
CA TYR A 28 15.74 1.38 -1.40
C TYR A 28 15.86 -0.02 -2.03
N ASP A 29 14.75 -0.59 -2.41
CA ASP A 29 14.63 -1.91 -3.05
C ASP A 29 15.35 -2.03 -4.40
N THR A 30 15.77 -0.91 -5.00
CA THR A 30 16.61 -0.86 -6.21
C THR A 30 18.12 -0.95 -5.93
N VAL A 31 18.53 -0.96 -4.66
CA VAL A 31 19.94 -1.01 -4.24
C VAL A 31 20.24 -2.38 -3.65
N ASP A 32 21.25 -3.06 -4.20
CA ASP A 32 21.80 -4.29 -3.64
C ASP A 32 22.62 -3.93 -2.39
N THR A 33 21.95 -3.88 -1.24
CA THR A 33 22.56 -3.48 0.03
C THR A 33 23.61 -4.47 0.51
N GLU A 34 23.44 -5.77 0.22
CA GLU A 34 24.40 -6.81 0.57
C GLU A 34 25.71 -6.67 -0.24
N ALA A 35 25.59 -6.37 -1.53
CA ALA A 35 26.76 -6.09 -2.37
C ALA A 35 27.45 -4.79 -1.96
N CYS A 36 26.69 -3.75 -1.55
CA CYS A 36 27.24 -2.51 -1.02
C CYS A 36 28.05 -2.78 0.27
N GLU A 37 27.48 -3.54 1.21
CA GLU A 37 28.13 -3.89 2.46
C GLU A 37 29.46 -4.64 2.23
N LYS A 38 29.46 -5.66 1.34
CA LYS A 38 30.67 -6.43 0.96
C LYS A 38 31.75 -5.55 0.32
N ALA A 39 31.35 -4.48 -0.37
CA ALA A 39 32.27 -3.54 -1.01
C ALA A 39 32.66 -2.36 -0.12
N GLY A 40 32.16 -2.26 1.12
CA GLY A 40 32.41 -1.13 2.01
C GLY A 40 31.70 0.17 1.57
N VAL A 41 30.64 0.08 0.77
CA VAL A 41 29.86 1.21 0.23
C VAL A 41 28.70 1.52 1.16
N TRP A 42 28.62 2.75 1.63
CA TRP A 42 27.50 3.22 2.45
C TRP A 42 26.21 3.37 1.62
N VAL A 43 25.08 3.04 2.24
CA VAL A 43 23.75 3.29 1.63
C VAL A 43 22.96 4.23 2.52
N ALA A 44 22.50 5.35 1.94
CA ALA A 44 21.66 6.34 2.60
C ALA A 44 20.33 6.52 1.85
N ASN A 45 19.27 6.80 2.59
CA ASN A 45 17.95 7.10 2.03
C ASN A 45 17.30 8.29 2.76
N SER A 46 16.11 8.73 2.29
CA SER A 46 15.33 9.81 2.90
C SER A 46 14.01 9.24 3.44
N PRO A 47 13.98 8.70 4.68
CA PRO A 47 12.85 7.90 5.16
C PRO A 47 11.59 8.70 5.49
N ASP A 48 11.70 9.99 5.81
CA ASP A 48 10.60 10.75 6.40
C ASP A 48 10.01 11.85 5.49
N TYR A 49 10.63 12.13 4.34
CA TYR A 49 10.27 13.27 3.48
C TYR A 49 8.82 13.23 2.96
N GLY A 50 8.25 12.05 2.74
CA GLY A 50 6.96 11.87 2.07
C GLY A 50 5.91 11.14 2.91
N VAL A 51 6.08 11.03 4.22
CA VAL A 51 5.16 10.26 5.10
C VAL A 51 3.74 10.85 5.06
N GLY A 52 3.61 12.17 5.15
CA GLY A 52 2.34 12.88 5.11
C GLY A 52 1.67 12.76 3.73
N GLU A 53 2.44 12.99 2.68
CA GLU A 53 2.00 13.01 1.30
C GLU A 53 1.51 11.64 0.84
N VAL A 54 2.29 10.58 1.09
CA VAL A 54 1.89 9.21 0.71
C VAL A 54 0.67 8.74 1.49
N ALA A 55 0.60 9.01 2.80
CA ALA A 55 -0.56 8.66 3.62
C ALA A 55 -1.83 9.39 3.15
N THR A 56 -1.72 10.70 2.88
CA THR A 56 -2.84 11.50 2.37
C THR A 56 -3.27 11.05 0.98
N HIS A 57 -2.32 10.73 0.11
CA HIS A 57 -2.60 10.20 -1.22
C HIS A 57 -3.33 8.85 -1.15
N ALA A 58 -2.88 7.93 -0.28
CA ALA A 58 -3.54 6.65 -0.08
C ALA A 58 -4.99 6.81 0.42
N LEU A 59 -5.23 7.75 1.36
CA LEU A 59 -6.59 8.07 1.83
C LEU A 59 -7.44 8.67 0.69
N ALA A 60 -6.89 9.59 -0.08
CA ALA A 60 -7.59 10.21 -1.22
C ALA A 60 -8.00 9.15 -2.26
N LEU A 61 -7.11 8.20 -2.59
CA LEU A 61 -7.40 7.09 -3.50
C LEU A 61 -8.48 6.17 -2.94
N ALA A 62 -8.41 5.82 -1.66
CA ALA A 62 -9.43 5.01 -0.98
C ALA A 62 -10.81 5.69 -1.06
N LEU A 63 -10.90 6.97 -0.72
CA LEU A 63 -12.14 7.72 -0.77
C LEU A 63 -12.64 7.92 -2.21
N ALA A 64 -11.75 8.19 -3.17
CA ALA A 64 -12.11 8.31 -4.58
C ALA A 64 -12.72 7.00 -5.12
N SER A 65 -12.16 5.85 -4.74
CA SER A 65 -12.70 4.53 -5.11
C SER A 65 -14.07 4.26 -4.47
N ILE A 66 -14.20 4.45 -3.15
CA ILE A 66 -15.45 4.23 -2.41
C ILE A 66 -16.55 5.15 -2.90
N ARG A 67 -16.23 6.40 -3.24
CA ARG A 67 -17.19 7.41 -3.68
C ARG A 67 -17.38 7.45 -5.20
N ASN A 68 -16.76 6.52 -5.95
CA ASN A 68 -16.83 6.42 -7.42
C ASN A 68 -16.51 7.75 -8.14
N ILE A 69 -15.59 8.55 -7.61
CA ILE A 69 -15.28 9.90 -8.13
C ILE A 69 -14.89 9.84 -9.60
N VAL A 70 -14.07 8.86 -9.99
CA VAL A 70 -13.60 8.70 -11.37
C VAL A 70 -14.75 8.36 -12.32
N ALA A 71 -15.68 7.48 -11.89
CA ALA A 71 -16.85 7.12 -12.69
C ALA A 71 -17.78 8.32 -12.88
N TYR A 72 -18.08 9.06 -11.80
CA TYR A 72 -18.89 10.29 -11.91
C TYR A 72 -18.26 11.34 -12.81
N ASN A 73 -16.94 11.55 -12.69
CA ASN A 73 -16.23 12.48 -13.55
C ASN A 73 -16.36 12.09 -15.03
N ARG A 74 -16.18 10.80 -15.35
CA ARG A 74 -16.37 10.28 -16.71
C ARG A 74 -17.81 10.49 -17.20
N ASP A 75 -18.80 10.16 -16.37
CA ASP A 75 -20.23 10.25 -16.71
C ASP A 75 -20.64 11.69 -17.03
N ILE A 76 -20.16 12.66 -16.21
CA ILE A 76 -20.40 14.10 -16.46
C ILE A 76 -19.79 14.56 -17.79
N HIS A 77 -18.55 14.15 -18.09
CA HIS A 77 -17.91 14.47 -19.36
C HIS A 77 -18.63 13.82 -20.57
N ALA A 78 -19.29 12.68 -20.35
CA ALA A 78 -20.15 12.03 -21.35
C ALA A 78 -21.55 12.63 -21.43
N GLY A 79 -21.86 13.70 -20.70
CA GLY A 79 -23.17 14.36 -20.69
C GLY A 79 -24.22 13.72 -19.78
N THR A 80 -23.83 12.73 -18.94
CA THR A 80 -24.75 12.09 -17.99
C THR A 80 -24.73 12.83 -16.65
N TRP A 81 -25.80 13.56 -16.37
CA TRP A 81 -26.00 14.27 -15.10
C TRP A 81 -27.03 13.53 -14.25
N TYR A 82 -26.61 12.45 -13.57
CA TYR A 82 -27.50 11.64 -12.76
C TYR A 82 -26.77 11.02 -11.57
N PHE A 83 -27.22 11.31 -10.34
CA PHE A 83 -26.52 10.92 -9.11
C PHE A 83 -26.43 9.41 -8.86
N GLN A 84 -27.30 8.62 -9.51
CA GLN A 84 -27.29 7.15 -9.40
C GLN A 84 -26.53 6.46 -10.53
N SER A 85 -25.90 7.19 -11.46
CA SER A 85 -25.19 6.60 -12.60
C SER A 85 -24.09 5.62 -12.17
N SER A 86 -23.45 5.85 -11.02
CA SER A 86 -22.40 4.99 -10.45
C SER A 86 -22.91 3.99 -9.40
N GLY A 87 -24.23 3.75 -9.32
CA GLY A 87 -24.83 2.79 -8.41
C GLY A 87 -24.87 3.22 -6.93
N THR A 88 -25.04 2.24 -6.05
CA THR A 88 -25.09 2.49 -4.59
C THR A 88 -23.70 2.72 -4.02
N LEU A 89 -23.52 3.84 -3.33
CA LEU A 89 -22.25 4.18 -2.67
C LEU A 89 -22.26 3.74 -1.21
N PRO A 90 -21.27 2.96 -0.76
CA PRO A 90 -21.12 2.63 0.65
C PRO A 90 -20.74 3.87 1.47
N ARG A 91 -21.00 3.80 2.76
CA ARG A 91 -20.64 4.86 3.73
C ARG A 91 -19.32 4.51 4.41
N PRO A 92 -18.25 5.28 4.25
CA PRO A 92 -16.97 5.02 4.94
C PRO A 92 -17.13 4.85 6.45
N SER A 93 -18.04 5.61 7.07
CA SER A 93 -18.34 5.53 8.52
C SER A 93 -18.95 4.20 8.98
N THR A 94 -19.30 3.29 8.07
CA THR A 94 -19.74 1.93 8.39
C THR A 94 -18.70 0.87 8.02
N MET A 95 -17.57 1.27 7.37
CA MET A 95 -16.55 0.39 6.83
C MET A 95 -15.34 0.26 7.75
N THR A 96 -14.67 -0.89 7.67
CA THR A 96 -13.40 -1.16 8.32
C THR A 96 -12.25 -0.91 7.35
N LEU A 97 -11.30 -0.06 7.74
CA LEU A 97 -10.03 0.13 7.04
C LEU A 97 -9.01 -0.87 7.58
N GLY A 98 -8.47 -1.73 6.72
CA GLY A 98 -7.36 -2.63 6.99
C GLY A 98 -6.03 -2.05 6.50
N ILE A 99 -5.04 -1.97 7.36
CA ILE A 99 -3.71 -1.46 7.05
C ILE A 99 -2.70 -2.61 7.08
N VAL A 100 -2.04 -2.86 5.96
CA VAL A 100 -0.97 -3.84 5.85
C VAL A 100 0.37 -3.12 5.96
N GLY A 101 1.05 -3.31 7.11
CA GLY A 101 2.26 -2.57 7.49
C GLY A 101 1.95 -1.27 8.26
N LEU A 102 2.25 -1.26 9.56
CA LEU A 102 1.99 -0.14 10.47
C LEU A 102 3.27 0.64 10.80
N GLY A 103 4.14 0.84 9.79
CA GLY A 103 5.30 1.71 9.87
C GLY A 103 4.94 3.21 9.90
N ARG A 104 5.86 4.09 9.55
CA ARG A 104 5.63 5.56 9.55
C ARG A 104 4.40 5.97 8.73
N ILE A 105 4.31 5.49 7.49
CA ILE A 105 3.21 5.81 6.57
C ILE A 105 1.90 5.18 7.05
N GLY A 106 1.92 3.88 7.43
CA GLY A 106 0.74 3.18 7.94
C GLY A 106 0.16 3.83 9.20
N LYS A 107 1.01 4.21 10.16
CA LYS A 107 0.59 4.97 11.36
C LYS A 107 -0.02 6.33 10.99
N ARG A 108 0.57 7.04 10.03
CA ARG A 108 0.03 8.33 9.55
C ARG A 108 -1.31 8.13 8.83
N MET A 109 -1.44 7.11 7.98
CA MET A 109 -2.70 6.74 7.32
C MET A 109 -3.78 6.41 8.35
N ALA A 110 -3.48 5.57 9.35
CA ALA A 110 -4.41 5.26 10.45
C ALA A 110 -4.87 6.53 11.18
N HIS A 111 -3.94 7.44 11.47
CA HIS A 111 -4.23 8.68 12.17
C HIS A 111 -5.19 9.59 11.41
N ILE A 112 -4.97 9.83 10.12
CA ILE A 112 -5.83 10.72 9.33
C ILE A 112 -7.18 10.07 8.97
N ALA A 113 -7.25 8.72 8.91
CA ALA A 113 -8.44 7.96 8.54
C ALA A 113 -9.38 7.65 9.72
N ARG A 114 -8.91 7.72 10.98
CA ARG A 114 -9.63 7.26 12.18
C ARG A 114 -11.05 7.82 12.37
N ASN A 115 -11.30 9.04 11.90
CA ASN A 115 -12.60 9.71 12.02
C ASN A 115 -13.46 9.53 10.75
N THR A 116 -12.94 8.87 9.73
CA THR A 116 -13.62 8.63 8.46
C THR A 116 -14.23 7.23 8.41
N PHE A 117 -13.51 6.24 8.95
CA PHE A 117 -13.94 4.85 8.98
C PHE A 117 -14.51 4.47 10.36
N LYS A 118 -15.36 3.43 10.36
CA LYS A 118 -15.92 2.87 11.60
C LYS A 118 -14.83 2.30 12.52
N ARG A 119 -13.88 1.57 11.91
CA ARG A 119 -12.77 0.90 12.58
C ARG A 119 -11.52 0.99 11.70
N VAL A 120 -10.37 0.99 12.36
CA VAL A 120 -9.06 0.80 11.71
C VAL A 120 -8.41 -0.42 12.33
N VAL A 121 -8.17 -1.43 11.51
CA VAL A 121 -7.43 -2.63 11.90
C VAL A 121 -6.07 -2.65 11.18
N ALA A 122 -5.03 -3.21 11.78
CA ALA A 122 -3.73 -3.30 11.14
C ALA A 122 -3.02 -4.62 11.43
N TYR A 123 -2.28 -5.08 10.42
CA TYR A 123 -1.34 -6.19 10.52
C TYR A 123 0.07 -5.70 10.31
N ASP A 124 0.91 -5.95 11.29
CA ASP A 124 2.37 -5.77 11.21
C ASP A 124 3.03 -6.83 12.09
N PRO A 125 3.80 -7.77 11.51
CA PRO A 125 4.38 -8.87 12.27
C PRO A 125 5.57 -8.46 13.16
N TYR A 126 6.13 -7.27 12.93
CA TYR A 126 7.32 -6.77 13.63
C TYR A 126 7.01 -5.88 14.83
N LEU A 127 5.74 -5.48 14.99
CA LEU A 127 5.28 -4.63 16.09
C LEU A 127 4.66 -5.47 17.21
N ILE A 128 4.89 -5.06 18.44
CA ILE A 128 4.20 -5.60 19.63
C ILE A 128 2.94 -4.79 19.93
N ASP A 129 2.05 -5.29 20.80
CA ASP A 129 0.77 -4.66 21.11
C ASP A 129 0.91 -3.19 21.55
N GLY A 130 1.93 -2.87 22.34
CA GLY A 130 2.21 -1.50 22.81
C GLY A 130 2.60 -0.50 21.73
N ASP A 131 2.97 -0.97 20.54
CA ASP A 131 3.34 -0.11 19.40
C ASP A 131 2.14 0.33 18.56
N PHE A 132 0.98 -0.32 18.76
CA PHE A 132 -0.25 0.03 18.08
C PHE A 132 -0.91 1.24 18.75
N PRO A 133 -1.24 2.30 17.99
CA PRO A 133 -2.03 3.40 18.54
C PRO A 133 -3.38 2.91 19.09
N ALA A 134 -3.86 3.49 20.17
CA ALA A 134 -5.10 3.06 20.84
C ALA A 134 -6.36 3.05 19.95
N TYR A 135 -6.33 3.75 18.82
CA TYR A 135 -7.41 3.79 17.81
C TYR A 135 -7.20 2.79 16.67
N VAL A 136 -6.20 1.92 16.75
CA VAL A 136 -5.91 0.87 15.77
C VAL A 136 -6.02 -0.48 16.46
N GLU A 137 -6.89 -1.33 15.97
CA GLU A 137 -7.02 -2.69 16.46
C GLU A 137 -5.99 -3.58 15.76
N ARG A 138 -5.21 -4.34 16.54
CA ARG A 138 -4.25 -5.30 16.00
C ARG A 138 -4.99 -6.52 15.48
N VAL A 139 -4.61 -6.99 14.29
CA VAL A 139 -4.92 -8.34 13.79
C VAL A 139 -3.64 -9.14 13.63
N HIS A 140 -3.71 -10.45 13.84
CA HIS A 140 -2.52 -11.30 13.97
C HIS A 140 -2.13 -12.02 12.70
N SER A 141 -2.89 -11.87 11.62
CA SER A 141 -2.57 -12.45 10.32
C SER A 141 -3.16 -11.64 9.15
N LEU A 142 -2.54 -11.76 7.97
CA LEU A 142 -3.10 -11.21 6.73
C LEU A 142 -4.49 -11.77 6.43
N ALA A 143 -4.73 -13.05 6.70
CA ALA A 143 -6.03 -13.68 6.49
C ALA A 143 -7.12 -13.11 7.43
N GLU A 144 -6.76 -12.75 8.66
CA GLU A 144 -7.66 -12.06 9.58
C GLU A 144 -7.97 -10.64 9.07
N LEU A 145 -6.95 -9.88 8.68
CA LEU A 145 -7.13 -8.56 8.09
C LEU A 145 -8.04 -8.62 6.86
N ALA A 146 -7.83 -9.59 5.96
CA ALA A 146 -8.61 -9.77 4.76
C ALA A 146 -10.10 -10.01 5.07
N ARG A 147 -10.42 -10.82 6.08
CA ARG A 147 -11.80 -11.10 6.49
C ARG A 147 -12.50 -9.89 7.11
N GLU A 148 -11.76 -9.03 7.79
CA GLU A 148 -12.34 -7.89 8.52
C GLU A 148 -12.45 -6.62 7.69
N ALA A 149 -11.51 -6.39 6.78
CA ALA A 149 -11.42 -5.16 6.01
C ALA A 149 -12.47 -5.05 4.91
N ASP A 150 -13.03 -3.86 4.75
CA ASP A 150 -13.82 -3.43 3.60
C ASP A 150 -12.95 -2.60 2.63
N VAL A 151 -11.86 -2.03 3.14
CA VAL A 151 -10.84 -1.30 2.39
C VAL A 151 -9.48 -1.74 2.89
N VAL A 152 -8.59 -2.13 2.00
CA VAL A 152 -7.20 -2.50 2.34
C VAL A 152 -6.24 -1.46 1.78
N SER A 153 -5.34 -0.97 2.63
CA SER A 153 -4.26 -0.04 2.25
C SER A 153 -2.90 -0.63 2.60
N VAL A 154 -2.00 -0.68 1.61
CA VAL A 154 -0.70 -1.36 1.72
C VAL A 154 0.43 -0.36 1.94
N HIS A 155 1.22 -0.56 3.02
CA HIS A 155 2.30 0.33 3.45
C HIS A 155 3.57 -0.40 3.89
N THR A 156 3.76 -1.65 3.42
CA THR A 156 4.97 -2.44 3.69
C THR A 156 6.09 -2.12 2.71
N PRO A 157 7.37 -2.24 3.09
CA PRO A 157 8.47 -2.25 2.13
C PRO A 157 8.42 -3.50 1.24
N LEU A 158 9.07 -3.44 0.08
CA LEU A 158 9.28 -4.62 -0.77
C LEU A 158 10.53 -5.37 -0.30
N THR A 159 10.34 -6.57 0.19
CA THR A 159 11.37 -7.52 0.60
C THR A 159 11.12 -8.89 -0.02
N SER A 160 11.99 -9.87 0.21
CA SER A 160 11.73 -11.26 -0.15
C SER A 160 10.46 -11.83 0.49
N GLU A 161 10.14 -11.41 1.70
CA GLU A 161 8.95 -11.87 2.45
C GLU A 161 7.65 -11.21 1.99
N THR A 162 7.72 -9.94 1.56
CA THR A 162 6.52 -9.19 1.16
C THR A 162 6.23 -9.26 -0.33
N ARG A 163 7.17 -9.75 -1.14
CA ARG A 163 6.96 -9.95 -2.58
C ARG A 163 5.86 -10.97 -2.84
N GLY A 164 4.80 -10.55 -3.52
CA GLY A 164 3.65 -11.39 -3.86
C GLY A 164 2.85 -11.88 -2.64
N MET A 165 3.00 -11.25 -1.46
CA MET A 165 2.31 -11.71 -0.25
C MET A 165 0.79 -11.52 -0.29
N LEU A 166 0.30 -10.59 -1.14
CA LEU A 166 -1.13 -10.48 -1.43
C LEU A 166 -1.44 -11.41 -2.61
N ASP A 167 -1.60 -12.66 -2.29
CA ASP A 167 -1.80 -13.78 -3.20
C ASP A 167 -3.26 -14.28 -3.24
N ALA A 168 -3.51 -15.38 -3.95
CA ALA A 168 -4.83 -16.01 -4.06
C ALA A 168 -5.47 -16.34 -2.69
N ARG A 169 -4.65 -16.69 -1.68
CA ARG A 169 -5.17 -17.02 -0.33
C ARG A 169 -5.66 -15.76 0.37
N PHE A 170 -4.91 -14.67 0.21
CA PHE A 170 -5.30 -13.37 0.73
C PHE A 170 -6.62 -12.90 0.09
N PHE A 171 -6.71 -12.94 -1.24
CA PHE A 171 -7.92 -12.53 -1.96
C PHE A 171 -9.12 -13.45 -1.67
N ALA A 172 -8.92 -14.76 -1.54
CA ALA A 172 -9.99 -15.70 -1.18
C ALA A 172 -10.56 -15.47 0.22
N ALA A 173 -9.77 -14.86 1.13
CA ALA A 173 -10.24 -14.53 2.48
C ALA A 173 -11.00 -13.19 2.55
N MET A 174 -10.95 -12.37 1.50
CA MET A 174 -11.58 -11.04 1.49
C MET A 174 -13.09 -11.10 1.34
N LYS A 175 -13.75 -10.06 1.81
CA LYS A 175 -15.17 -9.83 1.53
C LYS A 175 -15.36 -9.48 0.05
N ARG A 176 -16.48 -9.86 -0.53
CA ARG A 176 -16.83 -9.38 -1.88
C ARG A 176 -17.07 -7.86 -1.86
N GLY A 177 -16.54 -7.20 -2.87
CA GLY A 177 -16.67 -5.74 -2.98
C GLY A 177 -15.64 -4.96 -2.16
N THR A 178 -14.56 -5.60 -1.72
CA THR A 178 -13.46 -4.93 -1.00
C THR A 178 -12.67 -4.02 -1.94
N TYR A 179 -12.25 -2.87 -1.42
CA TYR A 179 -11.39 -1.91 -2.11
C TYR A 179 -9.94 -2.16 -1.74
N LEU A 180 -9.03 -2.08 -2.72
CA LEU A 180 -7.59 -2.25 -2.51
C LEU A 180 -6.84 -1.00 -2.97
N VAL A 181 -6.02 -0.44 -2.08
CA VAL A 181 -5.09 0.66 -2.37
C VAL A 181 -3.67 0.22 -2.05
N ASN A 182 -2.79 0.26 -3.05
CA ASN A 182 -1.38 -0.03 -2.87
C ASN A 182 -0.55 1.16 -3.38
N THR A 183 -0.06 1.98 -2.47
CA THR A 183 0.89 3.07 -2.74
C THR A 183 2.32 2.71 -2.34
N ALA A 184 2.57 1.44 -1.99
CA ALA A 184 3.89 0.95 -1.62
C ALA A 184 4.68 0.48 -2.85
N ARG A 185 4.51 -0.78 -3.26
CA ARG A 185 5.17 -1.36 -4.44
C ARG A 185 4.23 -2.34 -5.13
N GLY A 186 4.16 -2.27 -6.46
CA GLY A 186 3.33 -3.20 -7.26
C GLY A 186 3.65 -4.66 -7.00
N ALA A 187 4.93 -5.00 -6.88
CA ALA A 187 5.39 -6.38 -6.67
C ALA A 187 5.00 -7.03 -5.32
N ILE A 188 4.38 -6.28 -4.40
CA ILE A 188 3.78 -6.83 -3.16
C ILE A 188 2.51 -7.62 -3.49
N VAL A 189 1.83 -7.25 -4.57
CA VAL A 189 0.62 -7.90 -5.05
C VAL A 189 0.97 -8.95 -6.10
N ASN A 190 0.42 -10.15 -5.99
CA ASN A 190 0.45 -11.12 -7.07
C ASN A 190 -0.58 -10.70 -8.13
N VAL A 191 -0.10 -10.18 -9.25
CA VAL A 191 -0.96 -9.59 -10.29
C VAL A 191 -1.93 -10.61 -10.92
N PRO A 192 -1.52 -11.84 -11.29
CA PRO A 192 -2.45 -12.88 -11.76
C PRO A 192 -3.61 -13.13 -10.78
N ASP A 193 -3.32 -13.23 -9.48
CA ASP A 193 -4.33 -13.49 -8.45
C ASP A 193 -5.26 -12.27 -8.24
N LEU A 194 -4.70 -11.05 -8.35
CA LEU A 194 -5.50 -9.82 -8.33
C LEU A 194 -6.49 -9.77 -9.49
N LEU A 195 -6.07 -10.15 -10.70
CA LEU A 195 -6.97 -10.19 -11.87
C LEU A 195 -8.12 -11.16 -11.65
N MET A 196 -7.85 -12.36 -11.11
CA MET A 196 -8.92 -13.30 -10.75
C MET A 196 -9.86 -12.75 -9.68
N ALA A 197 -9.33 -12.04 -8.69
CA ALA A 197 -10.16 -11.40 -7.65
C ALA A 197 -11.05 -10.27 -8.20
N LEU A 198 -10.57 -9.54 -9.21
CA LEU A 198 -11.35 -8.54 -9.93
C LEU A 198 -12.47 -9.18 -10.74
N ASP A 199 -12.16 -10.18 -11.56
CA ASP A 199 -13.14 -10.89 -12.41
C ASP A 199 -14.23 -11.54 -11.58
N SER A 200 -13.90 -12.06 -10.39
CA SER A 200 -14.86 -12.64 -9.46
C SER A 200 -15.65 -11.59 -8.65
N GLY A 201 -15.28 -10.31 -8.70
CA GLY A 201 -15.90 -9.22 -7.93
C GLY A 201 -15.58 -9.24 -6.42
N VAL A 202 -14.53 -9.93 -6.02
CA VAL A 202 -13.99 -9.85 -4.66
C VAL A 202 -13.36 -8.48 -4.46
N ILE A 203 -12.57 -8.03 -5.41
CA ILE A 203 -12.00 -6.67 -5.42
C ILE A 203 -12.80 -5.79 -6.38
N VAL A 204 -13.05 -4.57 -5.97
CA VAL A 204 -13.64 -3.52 -6.80
C VAL A 204 -12.76 -2.26 -6.80
N ASN A 205 -12.64 -1.61 -7.96
CA ASN A 205 -11.91 -0.35 -8.13
C ASN A 205 -10.51 -0.34 -7.45
N PRO A 206 -9.61 -1.28 -7.75
CA PRO A 206 -8.27 -1.28 -7.16
C PRO A 206 -7.45 -0.12 -7.69
N ILE A 207 -6.58 0.42 -6.84
CA ILE A 207 -5.56 1.39 -7.23
C ILE A 207 -4.22 0.88 -6.70
N THR A 208 -3.31 0.52 -7.59
CA THR A 208 -1.99 0.01 -7.21
C THR A 208 -0.89 0.85 -7.83
N ALA A 209 0.22 1.02 -7.09
CA ALA A 209 1.46 1.56 -7.62
C ALA A 209 2.04 0.59 -8.67
N SER A 210 2.60 1.15 -9.72
CA SER A 210 3.34 0.43 -10.76
C SER A 210 4.73 0.03 -10.29
#